data_e5918780361be80b5d8a4d99b9651ade
#
_entry.id   e5918780361be80b5d8a4d99b9651ade
#
_cell.length_a   1.000
_cell.length_b   1.000
_cell.length_c   1.000
_cell.angle_alpha   90.00
_cell.angle_beta   90.00
_cell.angle_gamma   90.00
#
_symmetry.space_group_name_H-M   'P 1'
#
loop_
_entity.id
_entity.type
_entity.pdbx_description
1 polymer ?
#
loop_
_entity_poly.entity_id
_entity_poly.type
_entity_poly.pdbx_seq_one_letter_code
_entity_poly.pdbx_strand_id
1 'polypeptide(L)'
;IMSYSIFNQKINNTLTEPMFFGDSVNVARFDQQKFEMFEKLTEKQLSFFWRPEEIDVSKDKIDFAKLRPNEKHIFISNLQYQILLDSVQGRSPSIAFLPIVSLPELENWIETWSFSETIHSRSYTHIIRAIMNEPGVVFDEIMKTDEIIQRATSVSKYYDELIKYSQAYLLHGEGKHELNNEKLDVSLYGLKRLRSEERRVGKECRSRW
;
A
#
# COMPACT_ATOMS: atom_id res chain seq x y z
N ILE A 1 18.32 24.23 -6.42
CA ILE A 1 17.28 23.23 -6.79
C ILE A 1 17.98 21.89 -6.68
N MET A 2 17.71 21.13 -5.62
CA MET A 2 18.22 19.77 -5.53
C MET A 2 17.37 18.91 -6.45
N SER A 3 17.94 18.46 -7.57
CA SER A 3 17.35 17.37 -8.33
C SER A 3 17.54 16.08 -7.52
N TYR A 4 16.49 15.30 -7.36
CA TYR A 4 16.58 13.99 -6.73
C TYR A 4 17.66 13.12 -7.40
N SER A 5 18.41 12.41 -6.57
CA SER A 5 19.33 11.37 -7.03
C SER A 5 19.24 10.19 -6.09
N ILE A 6 19.18 8.98 -6.64
CA ILE A 6 19.20 7.73 -5.84
C ILE A 6 20.48 7.63 -5.00
N PHE A 7 21.58 8.18 -5.52
CA PHE A 7 22.85 8.22 -4.81
C PHE A 7 23.43 9.63 -4.84
N ASN A 8 23.88 10.10 -3.69
CA ASN A 8 24.68 11.30 -3.53
C ASN A 8 25.77 11.06 -2.49
N GLN A 9 26.77 11.95 -2.41
CA GLN A 9 27.88 11.82 -1.47
C GLN A 9 27.61 12.48 -0.10
N LYS A 10 26.38 12.95 0.13
CA LYS A 10 26.02 13.60 1.37
C LYS A 10 25.95 12.55 2.50
N ILE A 11 26.60 12.87 3.61
CA ILE A 11 26.50 12.07 4.83
C ILE A 11 25.28 12.55 5.61
N ASN A 12 24.26 11.71 5.71
CA ASN A 12 23.07 11.99 6.49
C ASN A 12 23.17 11.37 7.89
N ASN A 13 22.75 12.13 8.90
CA ASN A 13 22.58 11.58 10.24
C ASN A 13 21.10 11.20 10.43
N THR A 14 20.77 9.94 10.17
CA THR A 14 19.41 9.42 10.26
C THR A 14 18.77 9.59 11.64
N LEU A 15 19.57 9.68 12.72
CA LEU A 15 19.05 9.91 14.06
C LEU A 15 18.47 11.32 14.25
N THR A 16 18.88 12.29 13.46
CA THR A 16 18.38 13.68 13.52
C THR A 16 17.32 13.98 12.47
N GLU A 17 17.25 13.19 11.41
CA GLU A 17 16.26 13.39 10.34
C GLU A 17 14.82 13.21 10.83
N PRO A 18 13.84 13.96 10.29
CA PRO A 18 12.44 13.69 10.52
C PRO A 18 12.01 12.40 9.81
N MET A 19 10.87 11.82 10.18
CA MET A 19 10.34 10.63 9.50
C MET A 19 10.05 10.87 8.01
N PHE A 20 9.62 12.08 7.67
CA PHE A 20 9.26 12.51 6.32
C PHE A 20 9.76 13.92 6.07
N PHE A 21 10.04 14.25 4.81
CA PHE A 21 10.46 15.59 4.35
C PHE A 21 11.83 16.04 4.88
N GLY A 22 12.67 15.10 5.26
CA GLY A 22 14.09 15.33 5.51
C GLY A 22 14.93 15.03 4.27
N ASP A 23 16.22 14.86 4.47
CA ASP A 23 17.10 14.40 3.41
C ASP A 23 16.74 12.95 3.01
N SER A 24 16.91 12.63 1.73
CA SER A 24 16.64 11.27 1.23
C SER A 24 17.55 10.24 1.91
N VAL A 25 17.02 9.05 2.14
CA VAL A 25 17.83 7.90 2.54
C VAL A 25 18.90 7.65 1.46
N ASN A 26 20.15 7.60 1.87
CA ASN A 26 21.28 7.39 0.96
C ASN A 26 21.94 6.05 1.23
N VAL A 27 22.53 5.88 2.42
CA VAL A 27 22.98 4.60 2.94
C VAL A 27 22.00 4.13 3.99
N ALA A 28 21.39 2.98 3.78
CA ALA A 28 20.44 2.38 4.73
C ALA A 28 21.20 1.92 5.99
N ARG A 29 21.24 2.78 6.99
CA ARG A 29 21.96 2.59 8.25
C ARG A 29 21.07 1.85 9.26
N PHE A 30 20.89 0.54 9.08
CA PHE A 30 20.12 -0.30 10.02
C PHE A 30 20.83 -0.54 11.36
N ASP A 31 22.10 -0.16 11.47
CA ASP A 31 22.86 -0.12 12.72
C ASP A 31 22.51 1.08 13.61
N GLN A 32 21.82 2.08 13.07
CA GLN A 32 21.39 3.31 13.75
C GLN A 32 19.94 3.61 13.42
N GLN A 33 19.03 3.22 14.29
CA GLN A 33 17.60 3.41 14.09
C GLN A 33 17.07 4.49 15.04
N LYS A 34 16.37 5.48 14.49
CA LYS A 34 15.70 6.51 15.28
C LYS A 34 14.44 5.97 15.94
N PHE A 35 13.72 5.09 15.24
CA PHE A 35 12.47 4.48 15.69
C PHE A 35 12.51 2.96 15.50
N GLU A 36 13.10 2.25 16.45
CA GLU A 36 13.17 0.78 16.48
C GLU A 36 11.80 0.09 16.29
N MET A 37 10.71 0.82 16.49
CA MET A 37 9.36 0.29 16.31
C MET A 37 9.12 -0.18 14.86
N PHE A 38 9.67 0.51 13.87
CA PHE A 38 9.48 0.12 12.45
C PHE A 38 10.23 -1.16 12.13
N GLU A 39 11.43 -1.33 12.67
CA GLU A 39 12.18 -2.59 12.55
C GLU A 39 11.42 -3.76 13.20
N LYS A 40 10.95 -3.58 14.44
CA LYS A 40 10.14 -4.59 15.13
C LYS A 40 8.86 -4.95 14.36
N LEU A 41 8.24 -3.99 13.67
CA LEU A 41 7.08 -4.25 12.82
C LEU A 41 7.48 -5.03 11.56
N THR A 42 8.61 -4.71 10.95
CA THR A 42 9.17 -5.46 9.81
C THR A 42 9.48 -6.89 10.19
N GLU A 43 10.23 -7.10 11.28
CA GLU A 43 10.55 -8.44 11.79
C GLU A 43 9.29 -9.24 12.10
N LYS A 44 8.31 -8.62 12.75
CA LYS A 44 7.03 -9.24 13.03
C LYS A 44 6.30 -9.64 11.75
N GLN A 45 6.27 -8.79 10.73
CA GLN A 45 5.65 -9.07 9.45
C GLN A 45 6.34 -10.25 8.75
N LEU A 46 7.67 -10.28 8.76
CA LEU A 46 8.46 -11.36 8.18
C LEU A 46 8.31 -12.68 8.97
N SER A 47 8.09 -12.62 10.28
CA SER A 47 7.97 -13.81 11.12
C SER A 47 6.74 -14.68 10.81
N PHE A 48 5.72 -14.12 10.19
CA PHE A 48 4.53 -14.83 9.71
C PHE A 48 4.34 -14.72 8.19
N PHE A 49 5.45 -14.58 7.48
CA PHE A 49 5.44 -14.71 6.02
C PHE A 49 5.00 -16.11 5.62
N TRP A 50 4.16 -16.19 4.60
CA TRP A 50 3.72 -17.46 4.01
C TRP A 50 3.66 -17.35 2.49
N ARG A 51 3.66 -18.49 1.84
CA ARG A 51 3.35 -18.60 0.42
C ARG A 51 1.94 -19.18 0.28
N PRO A 52 1.10 -18.66 -0.64
CA PRO A 52 -0.26 -19.17 -0.83
C PRO A 52 -0.31 -20.68 -1.03
N GLU A 53 0.69 -21.23 -1.71
CA GLU A 53 0.81 -22.67 -2.03
C GLU A 53 1.06 -23.57 -0.80
N GLU A 54 1.44 -22.99 0.34
CA GLU A 54 1.64 -23.75 1.60
C GLU A 54 0.31 -24.07 2.30
N ILE A 55 -0.77 -23.43 1.87
CA ILE A 55 -2.11 -23.68 2.41
C ILE A 55 -2.80 -24.74 1.55
N ASP A 56 -3.14 -25.86 2.18
CA ASP A 56 -3.87 -26.93 1.49
C ASP A 56 -5.35 -26.58 1.31
N VAL A 57 -5.71 -26.23 0.10
CA VAL A 57 -7.09 -25.92 -0.34
C VAL A 57 -7.70 -27.04 -1.19
N SER A 58 -7.14 -28.25 -1.18
CA SER A 58 -7.54 -29.38 -2.05
C SER A 58 -9.00 -29.81 -1.85
N LYS A 59 -9.55 -29.63 -0.65
CA LYS A 59 -10.93 -30.00 -0.29
C LYS A 59 -11.92 -28.84 -0.50
N ASP A 60 -11.46 -27.62 -0.65
CA ASP A 60 -12.27 -26.42 -0.62
C ASP A 60 -13.27 -26.38 -1.77
N LYS A 61 -12.93 -26.93 -2.93
CA LYS A 61 -13.88 -27.05 -4.05
C LYS A 61 -15.12 -27.86 -3.70
N ILE A 62 -14.94 -28.97 -3.00
CA ILE A 62 -16.02 -29.87 -2.59
C ILE A 62 -16.87 -29.17 -1.52
N ASP A 63 -16.24 -28.51 -0.58
CA ASP A 63 -16.95 -27.83 0.50
C ASP A 63 -17.66 -26.57 0.01
N PHE A 64 -17.04 -25.79 -0.88
CA PHE A 64 -17.67 -24.67 -1.56
C PHE A 64 -18.91 -25.11 -2.36
N ALA A 65 -18.87 -26.26 -3.02
CA ALA A 65 -20.03 -26.79 -3.78
C ALA A 65 -21.25 -27.02 -2.90
N LYS A 66 -21.05 -27.38 -1.62
CA LYS A 66 -22.11 -27.67 -0.63
C LYS A 66 -22.76 -26.41 -0.04
N LEU A 67 -22.11 -25.24 -0.17
CA LEU A 67 -22.62 -24.01 0.37
C LEU A 67 -23.92 -23.60 -0.30
N ARG A 68 -24.81 -22.98 0.46
CA ARG A 68 -26.06 -22.38 -0.04
C ARG A 68 -25.74 -21.20 -0.99
N PRO A 69 -26.64 -20.84 -1.91
CA PRO A 69 -26.41 -19.76 -2.87
C PRO A 69 -26.00 -18.43 -2.22
N ASN A 70 -26.65 -18.05 -1.12
CA ASN A 70 -26.32 -16.83 -0.39
C ASN A 70 -24.93 -16.88 0.29
N GLU A 71 -24.51 -18.04 0.79
CA GLU A 71 -23.17 -18.22 1.37
C GLU A 71 -22.09 -18.12 0.29
N LYS A 72 -22.31 -18.76 -0.86
CA LYS A 72 -21.42 -18.61 -2.02
C LYS A 72 -21.30 -17.16 -2.46
N HIS A 73 -22.43 -16.46 -2.53
CA HIS A 73 -22.44 -15.05 -2.92
C HIS A 73 -21.63 -14.20 -1.93
N ILE A 74 -21.84 -14.33 -0.62
CA ILE A 74 -21.10 -13.59 0.39
C ILE A 74 -19.60 -13.90 0.31
N PHE A 75 -19.25 -15.17 0.18
CA PHE A 75 -17.86 -15.60 0.10
C PHE A 75 -17.13 -14.99 -1.12
N ILE A 76 -17.72 -15.11 -2.31
CA ILE A 76 -17.13 -14.58 -3.55
C ILE A 76 -17.09 -13.04 -3.53
N SER A 77 -18.16 -12.37 -3.11
CA SER A 77 -18.19 -10.90 -3.04
C SER A 77 -17.15 -10.34 -2.07
N ASN A 78 -16.91 -11.04 -0.95
CA ASN A 78 -15.86 -10.66 -0.01
C ASN A 78 -14.46 -10.81 -0.62
N LEU A 79 -14.19 -11.90 -1.34
CA LEU A 79 -12.92 -12.08 -2.05
C LEU A 79 -12.72 -11.02 -3.15
N GLN A 80 -13.74 -10.72 -3.92
CA GLN A 80 -13.70 -9.67 -4.95
C GLN A 80 -13.36 -8.31 -4.35
N TYR A 81 -13.97 -7.96 -3.23
CA TYR A 81 -13.72 -6.74 -2.49
C TYR A 81 -12.25 -6.66 -2.01
N GLN A 82 -11.75 -7.74 -1.38
CA GLN A 82 -10.38 -7.81 -0.88
C GLN A 82 -9.35 -7.75 -2.02
N ILE A 83 -9.58 -8.47 -3.12
CA ILE A 83 -8.70 -8.45 -4.29
C ILE A 83 -8.49 -7.03 -4.81
N LEU A 84 -9.56 -6.26 -4.97
CA LEU A 84 -9.44 -4.90 -5.48
C LEU A 84 -8.74 -3.99 -4.47
N LEU A 85 -9.10 -4.05 -3.19
CA LEU A 85 -8.49 -3.21 -2.17
C LEU A 85 -7.01 -3.52 -1.97
N ASP A 86 -6.61 -4.79 -1.89
CA ASP A 86 -5.21 -5.16 -1.72
C ASP A 86 -4.38 -4.88 -2.98
N SER A 87 -5.02 -4.87 -4.16
CA SER A 87 -4.38 -4.40 -5.39
C SER A 87 -4.08 -2.90 -5.35
N VAL A 88 -4.92 -2.10 -4.73
CA VAL A 88 -4.69 -0.67 -4.47
C VAL A 88 -3.65 -0.50 -3.36
N GLN A 89 -3.80 -1.17 -2.24
CA GLN A 89 -2.90 -1.09 -1.08
C GLN A 89 -1.50 -1.65 -1.37
N GLY A 90 -1.36 -2.64 -2.23
CA GLY A 90 -0.05 -3.18 -2.62
C GLY A 90 0.81 -2.20 -3.43
N ARG A 91 0.20 -1.22 -4.08
CA ARG A 91 0.91 -0.20 -4.89
C ARG A 91 1.05 1.14 -4.17
N SER A 92 -0.01 1.57 -3.52
CA SER A 92 -0.15 2.95 -3.05
C SER A 92 0.87 3.35 -1.98
N PRO A 93 1.16 2.55 -0.94
CA PRO A 93 2.11 2.96 0.09
C PRO A 93 3.50 3.28 -0.45
N SER A 94 4.05 2.41 -1.29
CA SER A 94 5.37 2.63 -1.88
C SER A 94 5.40 3.88 -2.76
N ILE A 95 4.43 4.06 -3.65
CA ILE A 95 4.40 5.22 -4.56
C ILE A 95 4.15 6.53 -3.79
N ALA A 96 3.30 6.49 -2.75
CA ALA A 96 2.89 7.68 -2.02
C ALA A 96 3.91 8.13 -0.96
N PHE A 97 4.55 7.20 -0.25
CA PHE A 97 5.37 7.53 0.92
C PHE A 97 6.87 7.46 0.67
N LEU A 98 7.38 6.53 -0.16
CA LEU A 98 8.81 6.42 -0.42
C LEU A 98 9.43 7.73 -0.95
N PRO A 99 8.75 8.52 -1.80
CA PRO A 99 9.30 9.80 -2.26
C PRO A 99 9.58 10.83 -1.16
N ILE A 100 8.95 10.69 0.00
CA ILE A 100 9.03 11.66 1.10
C ILE A 100 9.60 11.08 2.39
N VAL A 101 9.92 9.79 2.43
CA VAL A 101 10.50 9.13 3.60
C VAL A 101 11.97 9.53 3.77
N SER A 102 12.43 9.65 5.02
CA SER A 102 13.78 10.11 5.34
C SER A 102 14.54 9.15 6.27
N LEU A 103 13.89 8.05 6.70
CA LEU A 103 14.46 7.09 7.63
C LEU A 103 14.49 5.68 7.01
N PRO A 104 15.64 4.98 7.03
CA PRO A 104 15.78 3.66 6.42
C PRO A 104 14.86 2.60 7.04
N GLU A 105 14.63 2.62 8.35
CA GLU A 105 13.74 1.70 9.03
C GLU A 105 12.27 1.92 8.63
N LEU A 106 11.87 3.16 8.34
CA LEU A 106 10.53 3.47 7.85
C LEU A 106 10.36 3.10 6.37
N GLU A 107 11.37 3.34 5.55
CA GLU A 107 11.42 2.90 4.14
C GLU A 107 11.23 1.39 4.05
N ASN A 108 12.05 0.63 4.79
CA ASN A 108 11.97 -0.83 4.86
C ASN A 108 10.58 -1.33 5.32
N TRP A 109 9.98 -0.68 6.31
CA TRP A 109 8.62 -1.01 6.75
C TRP A 109 7.56 -0.78 5.66
N ILE A 110 7.64 0.33 4.92
CA ILE A 110 6.71 0.64 3.83
C ILE A 110 6.83 -0.39 2.71
N GLU A 111 8.04 -0.78 2.33
CA GLU A 111 8.29 -1.80 1.31
C GLU A 111 7.79 -3.17 1.75
N THR A 112 8.03 -3.56 3.00
CA THR A 112 7.55 -4.81 3.57
C THR A 112 6.02 -4.84 3.62
N TRP A 113 5.37 -3.74 3.97
CA TRP A 113 3.92 -3.62 3.94
C TRP A 113 3.38 -3.82 2.52
N SER A 114 3.88 -3.09 1.53
CA SER A 114 3.46 -3.24 0.13
C SER A 114 3.64 -4.67 -0.39
N PHE A 115 4.75 -5.32 -0.03
CA PHE A 115 4.99 -6.72 -0.38
C PHE A 115 3.96 -7.65 0.25
N SER A 116 3.59 -7.44 1.51
CA SER A 116 2.60 -8.26 2.22
C SER A 116 1.22 -8.19 1.56
N GLU A 117 0.80 -7.01 1.11
CA GLU A 117 -0.46 -6.86 0.37
C GLU A 117 -0.44 -7.61 -0.97
N THR A 118 0.74 -7.72 -1.58
CA THR A 118 0.93 -8.56 -2.78
C THR A 118 0.71 -10.05 -2.47
N ILE A 119 1.19 -10.54 -1.33
CA ILE A 119 0.97 -11.93 -0.87
C ILE A 119 -0.54 -12.17 -0.61
N HIS A 120 -1.24 -11.21 0.02
CA HIS A 120 -2.69 -11.30 0.21
C HIS A 120 -3.42 -11.45 -1.12
N SER A 121 -3.15 -10.58 -2.09
CA SER A 121 -3.76 -10.61 -3.42
C SER A 121 -3.52 -11.96 -4.14
N ARG A 122 -2.29 -12.50 -4.05
CA ARG A 122 -1.97 -13.84 -4.59
C ARG A 122 -2.75 -14.95 -3.88
N SER A 123 -2.93 -14.83 -2.56
CA SER A 123 -3.66 -15.81 -1.76
C SER A 123 -5.14 -15.90 -2.18
N TYR A 124 -5.79 -14.76 -2.42
CA TYR A 124 -7.17 -14.74 -2.91
C TYR A 124 -7.29 -15.38 -4.29
N THR A 125 -6.33 -15.11 -5.18
CA THR A 125 -6.27 -15.75 -6.48
C THR A 125 -6.10 -17.26 -6.35
N HIS A 126 -5.26 -17.72 -5.42
CA HIS A 126 -5.05 -19.15 -5.13
C HIS A 126 -6.36 -19.82 -4.68
N ILE A 127 -7.08 -19.20 -3.75
CA ILE A 127 -8.39 -19.69 -3.27
C ILE A 127 -9.40 -19.78 -4.43
N ILE A 128 -9.56 -18.73 -5.22
CA ILE A 128 -10.52 -18.71 -6.33
C ILE A 128 -10.20 -19.78 -7.36
N ARG A 129 -8.93 -19.99 -7.70
CA ARG A 129 -8.50 -21.06 -8.60
C ARG A 129 -8.81 -22.45 -8.05
N ALA A 130 -8.75 -22.63 -6.75
CA ALA A 130 -9.04 -23.91 -6.11
C ALA A 130 -10.53 -24.27 -6.16
N ILE A 131 -11.41 -23.28 -5.99
CA ILE A 131 -12.87 -23.52 -5.84
C ILE A 131 -13.68 -23.36 -7.12
N MET A 132 -13.21 -22.54 -8.10
CA MET A 132 -13.95 -22.19 -9.30
C MET A 132 -13.44 -22.96 -10.52
N ASN A 133 -14.38 -23.37 -11.41
CA ASN A 133 -14.01 -23.94 -12.71
C ASN A 133 -13.51 -22.87 -13.68
N GLU A 134 -14.11 -21.67 -13.62
CA GLU A 134 -13.79 -20.53 -14.46
C GLU A 134 -13.40 -19.33 -13.56
N PRO A 135 -12.18 -19.30 -13.03
CA PRO A 135 -11.75 -18.24 -12.09
C PRO A 135 -11.82 -16.84 -12.68
N GLY A 136 -11.60 -16.70 -14.01
CA GLY A 136 -11.64 -15.42 -14.70
C GLY A 136 -12.96 -14.65 -14.53
N VAL A 137 -14.09 -15.35 -14.49
CA VAL A 137 -15.40 -14.73 -14.28
C VAL A 137 -15.47 -13.94 -12.99
N VAL A 138 -14.86 -14.44 -11.91
CA VAL A 138 -14.85 -13.75 -10.60
C VAL A 138 -14.13 -12.42 -10.70
N PHE A 139 -12.99 -12.38 -11.41
CA PHE A 139 -12.21 -11.15 -11.61
C PHE A 139 -12.93 -10.15 -12.52
N ASP A 140 -13.55 -10.63 -13.60
CA ASP A 140 -14.25 -9.78 -14.55
C ASP A 140 -15.47 -9.08 -13.93
N GLU A 141 -16.10 -9.70 -12.94
CA GLU A 141 -17.26 -9.13 -12.21
C GLU A 141 -16.85 -8.04 -11.18
N ILE A 142 -15.58 -7.99 -10.74
CA ILE A 142 -15.12 -6.98 -9.77
C ILE A 142 -15.44 -5.57 -10.27
N MET A 143 -15.13 -5.29 -11.54
CA MET A 143 -15.31 -3.96 -12.15
C MET A 143 -16.77 -3.68 -12.56
N LYS A 144 -17.70 -4.57 -12.27
CA LYS A 144 -19.14 -4.40 -12.51
C LYS A 144 -19.93 -4.21 -11.22
N THR A 145 -19.28 -4.32 -10.07
CA THR A 145 -19.92 -4.21 -8.75
C THR A 145 -19.72 -2.80 -8.20
N ASP A 146 -20.76 -1.96 -8.28
CA ASP A 146 -20.70 -0.54 -7.95
C ASP A 146 -20.21 -0.28 -6.53
N GLU A 147 -20.61 -1.08 -5.55
CA GLU A 147 -20.23 -0.93 -4.15
C GLU A 147 -18.71 -1.14 -3.95
N ILE A 148 -18.14 -2.09 -4.67
CA ILE A 148 -16.69 -2.36 -4.64
C ILE A 148 -15.93 -1.20 -5.29
N ILE A 149 -16.40 -0.71 -6.45
CA ILE A 149 -15.82 0.42 -7.17
C ILE A 149 -15.87 1.69 -6.31
N GLN A 150 -17.00 1.99 -5.69
CA GLN A 150 -17.15 3.16 -4.82
C GLN A 150 -16.16 3.13 -3.65
N ARG A 151 -15.94 1.97 -3.04
CA ARG A 151 -14.95 1.80 -1.98
C ARG A 151 -13.53 2.06 -2.47
N ALA A 152 -13.13 1.41 -3.55
CA ALA A 152 -11.81 1.61 -4.14
C ALA A 152 -11.58 3.09 -4.51
N THR A 153 -12.57 3.73 -5.14
CA THR A 153 -12.52 5.15 -5.50
C THR A 153 -12.38 6.05 -4.28
N SER A 154 -13.11 5.76 -3.19
CA SER A 154 -13.05 6.57 -1.97
C SER A 154 -11.69 6.56 -1.28
N VAL A 155 -10.95 5.46 -1.38
CA VAL A 155 -9.60 5.32 -0.85
C VAL A 155 -8.57 5.90 -1.82
N SER A 156 -8.68 5.55 -3.10
CA SER A 156 -7.69 5.91 -4.13
C SER A 156 -7.52 7.40 -4.31
N LYS A 157 -8.59 8.20 -4.20
CA LYS A 157 -8.50 9.65 -4.39
C LYS A 157 -7.50 10.34 -3.44
N TYR A 158 -7.37 9.85 -2.21
CA TYR A 158 -6.42 10.41 -1.25
C TYR A 158 -4.98 9.98 -1.55
N TYR A 159 -4.80 8.73 -2.01
CA TYR A 159 -3.50 8.27 -2.50
C TYR A 159 -3.09 9.03 -3.76
N ASP A 160 -3.98 9.19 -4.73
CA ASP A 160 -3.70 9.90 -5.98
C ASP A 160 -3.27 11.34 -5.70
N GLU A 161 -3.96 12.02 -4.78
CA GLU A 161 -3.60 13.38 -4.36
C GLU A 161 -2.23 13.40 -3.67
N LEU A 162 -1.98 12.49 -2.71
CA LEU A 162 -0.70 12.40 -2.03
C LEU A 162 0.44 12.07 -3.01
N ILE A 163 0.25 11.12 -3.91
CA ILE A 163 1.23 10.71 -4.93
C ILE A 163 1.62 11.90 -5.80
N LYS A 164 0.65 12.67 -6.27
CA LYS A 164 0.89 13.86 -7.08
C LYS A 164 1.86 14.84 -6.39
N TYR A 165 1.59 15.16 -5.13
CA TYR A 165 2.45 16.07 -4.37
C TYR A 165 3.78 15.45 -3.94
N SER A 166 3.80 14.17 -3.59
CA SER A 166 5.02 13.46 -3.20
C SER A 166 6.00 13.34 -4.36
N GLN A 167 5.50 13.08 -5.56
CA GLN A 167 6.33 13.04 -6.76
C GLN A 167 6.84 14.43 -7.14
N ALA A 168 6.02 15.46 -7.04
CA ALA A 168 6.47 16.83 -7.26
C ALA A 168 7.54 17.25 -6.24
N TYR A 169 7.37 16.86 -4.97
CA TYR A 169 8.38 17.07 -3.94
C TYR A 169 9.69 16.35 -4.24
N LEU A 170 9.62 15.08 -4.66
CA LEU A 170 10.80 14.28 -5.02
C LEU A 170 11.62 14.93 -6.13
N LEU A 171 10.96 15.42 -7.18
CA LEU A 171 11.62 15.92 -8.38
C LEU A 171 12.08 17.38 -8.24
N HIS A 172 11.36 18.20 -7.50
CA HIS A 172 11.52 19.63 -7.50
C HIS A 172 11.71 20.26 -6.11
N GLY A 173 11.43 19.50 -5.04
CA GLY A 173 11.44 19.99 -3.67
C GLY A 173 10.18 20.79 -3.32
N GLU A 174 10.24 21.55 -2.21
CA GLU A 174 9.18 22.45 -1.78
C GLU A 174 9.10 23.68 -2.71
N GLY A 175 7.90 24.15 -3.00
CA GLY A 175 7.67 25.36 -3.80
C GLY A 175 6.49 25.24 -4.76
N LYS A 176 6.45 26.18 -5.72
CA LYS A 176 5.41 26.23 -6.76
C LYS A 176 5.95 25.56 -8.02
N HIS A 177 5.28 24.51 -8.46
CA HIS A 177 5.69 23.71 -9.60
C HIS A 177 4.53 23.54 -10.59
N GLU A 178 4.86 23.15 -11.79
CA GLU A 178 3.90 22.74 -12.81
C GLU A 178 4.09 21.26 -13.11
N LEU A 179 3.03 20.48 -12.90
CA LEU A 179 2.99 19.05 -13.17
C LEU A 179 1.75 18.74 -14.01
N ASN A 180 1.93 18.13 -15.18
CA ASN A 180 0.83 17.78 -16.09
C ASN A 180 -0.11 18.97 -16.40
N ASN A 181 0.45 20.15 -16.67
CA ASN A 181 -0.26 21.42 -16.93
C ASN A 181 -1.05 21.97 -15.74
N GLU A 182 -0.83 21.46 -14.54
CA GLU A 182 -1.43 21.93 -13.32
C GLU A 182 -0.38 22.62 -12.43
N LYS A 183 -0.74 23.81 -11.92
CA LYS A 183 0.11 24.53 -10.98
C LYS A 183 -0.08 23.96 -9.58
N LEU A 184 0.99 23.41 -9.02
CA LEU A 184 1.03 22.82 -7.68
C LEU A 184 1.81 23.72 -6.73
N ASP A 185 1.23 23.99 -5.59
CA ASP A 185 1.95 24.59 -4.45
C ASP A 185 2.33 23.45 -3.49
N VAL A 186 3.55 22.94 -3.64
CA VAL A 186 4.06 21.84 -2.84
C VAL A 186 4.65 22.41 -1.56
N SER A 187 3.84 22.45 -0.52
CA SER A 187 4.24 22.86 0.81
C SER A 187 4.29 21.67 1.76
N LEU A 188 5.25 21.69 2.68
CA LEU A 188 5.36 20.65 3.72
C LEU A 188 4.09 20.57 4.58
N TYR A 189 3.41 21.69 4.77
CA TYR A 189 2.13 21.70 5.48
C TYR A 189 1.03 20.97 4.70
N GLY A 190 0.91 21.23 3.41
CA GLY A 190 -0.06 20.56 2.52
C GLY A 190 0.15 19.05 2.50
N LEU A 191 1.40 18.61 2.30
CA LEU A 191 1.75 17.18 2.32
C LEU A 191 1.46 16.50 3.67
N LYS A 192 1.75 17.17 4.78
CA LYS A 192 1.42 16.67 6.11
C LYS A 192 -0.09 16.54 6.32
N ARG A 193 -0.88 17.45 5.77
CA ARG A 193 -2.34 17.41 5.83
C ARG A 193 -2.89 16.22 5.03
N LEU A 194 -2.45 16.02 3.80
CA LEU A 194 -2.85 14.89 2.96
C LEU A 194 -2.59 13.54 3.66
N ARG A 195 -1.41 13.39 4.26
CA ARG A 195 -1.09 12.20 5.05
C ARG A 195 -2.02 12.02 6.26
N SER A 196 -2.48 13.11 6.88
CA SER A 196 -3.40 13.04 8.02
C SER A 196 -4.79 12.56 7.61
N GLU A 197 -5.26 12.99 6.43
CA GLU A 197 -6.54 12.55 5.87
C GLU A 197 -6.49 11.05 5.50
N GLU A 198 -5.41 10.57 4.93
CA GLU A 198 -5.21 9.15 4.60
C GLU A 198 -5.25 8.27 5.87
N ARG A 199 -4.61 8.69 6.96
CA ARG A 199 -4.72 8.00 8.27
C ARG A 199 -6.15 7.91 8.77
N ARG A 200 -6.95 8.94 8.56
CA ARG A 200 -8.36 8.97 8.96
C ARG A 200 -9.16 7.95 8.19
N VAL A 201 -9.00 7.88 6.87
CA VAL A 201 -9.65 6.89 6.01
C VAL A 201 -9.26 5.47 6.40
N GLY A 202 -7.98 5.21 6.63
CA GLY A 202 -7.50 3.90 7.06
C GLY A 202 -8.07 3.46 8.43
N LYS A 203 -8.31 4.39 9.36
CA LYS A 203 -8.99 4.10 10.63
C LYS A 203 -10.48 3.82 10.44
N GLU A 204 -11.17 4.57 9.59
CA GLU A 204 -12.59 4.35 9.28
C GLU A 204 -12.82 3.00 8.61
N CYS A 205 -11.90 2.54 7.78
CA CYS A 205 -11.95 1.20 7.19
C CYS A 205 -11.76 0.09 8.26
N ARG A 206 -10.86 0.27 9.22
CA ARG A 206 -10.60 -0.71 10.29
C ARG A 206 -11.70 -0.76 11.37
N SER A 207 -12.42 0.34 11.61
CA SER A 207 -13.44 0.40 12.66
C SER A 207 -14.79 -0.19 12.25
N ARG A 208 -14.92 -0.64 11.01
CA ARG A 208 -16.16 -1.22 10.46
C ARG A 208 -16.08 -2.74 10.23
N TRP A 209 -15.00 -3.37 10.73
CA TRP A 209 -14.80 -4.83 10.73
C TRP A 209 -14.87 -5.41 12.14
#